data_dde9b3101a45e9addc879d10aadd6d80
#
_entry.id   dde9b3101a45e9addc879d10aadd6d80
#
_cell.length_a   1.000
_cell.length_b   1.000
_cell.length_c   1.000
_cell.angle_alpha   90.00
_cell.angle_beta   90.00
_cell.angle_gamma   90.00
#
_symmetry.space_group_name_H-M   'P 1'
#
loop_
_entity.id
_entity.type
_entity.pdbx_description
1 polymer ?
#
loop_
_entity_poly.entity_id
_entity_poly.type
_entity_poly.pdbx_seq_one_letter_code
_entity_poly.pdbx_strand_id
1 'polypeptide(L)'
;MALTHLQRLEAESIHIMREVVAEAENPVMLYSIGKDSAVMLHLAMKAFAPSVPPFPLLHVDTRWKFREMYSFRDRMVQDLGMDLLVHTNPEGIEKDVNPFTHGSAIHTDIMKTEGLKQALGKYGFDAAFGGARRDEEKSRAKERIFSFRSAQHRWDPKDQRPELWKLYNSRKHKGESIRVFPLSNWTELDIWQYIYLEGIPIVPLYYAAERPVVERDGALIMVDDERMPLQPGEVPMMRKVRFRTLGCYPLTGAVESEADTLPAIIQEMLLTKTSERQGRVIDHDSAASMEKKKQEGYF
;
A
#
# COMPACT_ATOMS: atom_id res chain seq x y z
N MET A 1 28.61 16.46 -10.52
CA MET A 1 27.89 16.79 -9.29
C MET A 1 27.39 15.47 -8.70
N ALA A 2 27.57 15.22 -7.39
CA ALA A 2 27.06 13.98 -6.77
C ALA A 2 25.53 14.08 -6.62
N LEU A 3 24.81 12.97 -6.86
CA LEU A 3 23.37 12.89 -6.64
C LEU A 3 23.06 13.08 -5.15
N THR A 4 21.96 13.79 -4.85
CA THR A 4 21.41 13.86 -3.49
C THR A 4 20.89 12.49 -3.05
N HIS A 5 20.56 12.34 -1.76
CA HIS A 5 19.98 11.11 -1.24
C HIS A 5 18.69 10.71 -1.99
N LEU A 6 17.74 11.63 -2.11
CA LEU A 6 16.47 11.36 -2.81
C LEU A 6 16.67 11.07 -4.31
N GLN A 7 17.59 11.76 -4.99
CA GLN A 7 17.90 11.46 -6.38
C GLN A 7 18.50 10.05 -6.56
N ARG A 8 19.26 9.55 -5.59
CA ARG A 8 19.78 8.17 -5.62
C ARG A 8 18.66 7.14 -5.44
N LEU A 9 17.74 7.40 -4.52
CA LEU A 9 16.56 6.55 -4.31
C LEU A 9 15.64 6.54 -5.54
N GLU A 10 15.39 7.71 -6.13
CA GLU A 10 14.64 7.84 -7.39
C GLU A 10 15.29 7.02 -8.51
N ALA A 11 16.59 7.22 -8.74
CA ALA A 11 17.32 6.51 -9.79
C ALA A 11 17.30 4.99 -9.60
N GLU A 12 17.42 4.52 -8.36
CA GLU A 12 17.32 3.09 -8.01
C GLU A 12 15.92 2.55 -8.32
N SER A 13 14.87 3.24 -7.89
CA SER A 13 13.47 2.83 -8.13
C SER A 13 13.13 2.79 -9.62
N ILE A 14 13.56 3.79 -10.39
CA ILE A 14 13.39 3.83 -11.85
C ILE A 14 14.12 2.67 -12.52
N HIS A 15 15.36 2.39 -12.11
CA HIS A 15 16.12 1.25 -12.61
C HIS A 15 15.38 -0.07 -12.35
N ILE A 16 14.91 -0.30 -11.11
CA ILE A 16 14.16 -1.50 -10.75
C ILE A 16 12.91 -1.67 -11.64
N MET A 17 12.15 -0.60 -11.86
CA MET A 17 10.94 -0.66 -12.69
C MET A 17 11.26 -1.01 -14.14
N ARG A 18 12.32 -0.44 -14.70
CA ARG A 18 12.77 -0.74 -16.08
C ARG A 18 13.28 -2.18 -16.22
N GLU A 19 14.03 -2.69 -15.23
CA GLU A 19 14.47 -4.09 -15.21
C GLU A 19 13.28 -5.05 -15.23
N VAL A 20 12.24 -4.78 -14.42
CA VAL A 20 11.04 -5.64 -14.40
C VAL A 20 10.35 -5.66 -15.75
N VAL A 21 10.16 -4.49 -16.37
CA VAL A 21 9.50 -4.41 -17.68
C VAL A 21 10.31 -5.09 -18.80
N ALA A 22 11.65 -5.09 -18.67
CA ALA A 22 12.51 -5.79 -19.64
C ALA A 22 12.44 -7.32 -19.52
N GLU A 23 12.15 -7.84 -18.33
CA GLU A 23 12.28 -9.29 -18.00
C GLU A 23 10.93 -9.99 -17.75
N ALA A 24 9.89 -9.25 -17.32
CA ALA A 24 8.56 -9.82 -17.05
C ALA A 24 7.71 -9.85 -18.33
N GLU A 25 6.92 -10.90 -18.47
CA GLU A 25 6.00 -11.04 -19.61
C GLU A 25 4.72 -10.22 -19.42
N ASN A 26 4.23 -10.12 -18.18
CA ASN A 26 2.98 -9.45 -17.86
C ASN A 26 3.05 -8.76 -16.47
N PRO A 27 3.76 -7.64 -16.36
CA PRO A 27 3.86 -6.90 -15.11
C PRO A 27 2.58 -6.12 -14.77
N VAL A 28 2.37 -5.85 -13.48
CA VAL A 28 1.26 -5.02 -12.98
C VAL A 28 1.73 -4.17 -11.80
N MET A 29 1.16 -2.99 -11.61
CA MET A 29 1.40 -2.18 -10.42
C MET A 29 0.20 -2.22 -9.48
N LEU A 30 0.42 -2.66 -8.23
CA LEU A 30 -0.61 -2.61 -7.20
C LEU A 30 -0.84 -1.15 -6.76
N TYR A 31 -2.08 -0.70 -6.91
CA TYR A 31 -2.48 0.66 -6.58
C TYR A 31 -3.42 0.68 -5.38
N SER A 32 -2.82 0.83 -4.19
CA SER A 32 -3.56 0.87 -2.90
C SER A 32 -4.13 2.24 -2.56
N ILE A 33 -3.86 3.27 -3.36
CA ILE A 33 -4.26 4.67 -3.17
C ILE A 33 -3.55 5.35 -1.98
N GLY A 34 -2.64 4.66 -1.30
CA GLY A 34 -1.82 5.23 -0.22
C GLY A 34 -0.66 6.08 -0.75
N LYS A 35 0.01 6.81 0.16
CA LYS A 35 1.15 7.68 -0.16
C LYS A 35 2.29 6.95 -0.90
N ASP A 36 2.58 5.72 -0.48
CA ASP A 36 3.64 4.92 -1.08
C ASP A 36 3.28 4.51 -2.51
N SER A 37 2.04 4.12 -2.77
CA SER A 37 1.58 3.80 -4.12
C SER A 37 1.47 5.06 -5.01
N ALA A 38 1.23 6.24 -4.45
CA ALA A 38 1.26 7.50 -5.18
C ALA A 38 2.69 7.84 -5.63
N VAL A 39 3.69 7.71 -4.73
CA VAL A 39 5.11 7.88 -5.07
C VAL A 39 5.54 6.85 -6.11
N MET A 40 5.14 5.59 -5.96
CA MET A 40 5.48 4.53 -6.90
C MET A 40 4.90 4.79 -8.29
N LEU A 41 3.66 5.28 -8.38
CA LEU A 41 3.03 5.68 -9.65
C LEU A 41 3.76 6.86 -10.30
N HIS A 42 4.12 7.89 -9.52
CA HIS A 42 4.90 9.02 -10.00
C HIS A 42 6.27 8.58 -10.56
N LEU A 43 6.97 7.70 -9.86
CA LEU A 43 8.24 7.13 -10.31
C LEU A 43 8.08 6.31 -11.61
N ALA A 44 6.97 5.56 -11.73
CA ALA A 44 6.66 4.83 -12.96
C ALA A 44 6.43 5.79 -14.15
N MET A 45 5.68 6.87 -13.94
CA MET A 45 5.51 7.90 -14.97
C MET A 45 6.85 8.50 -15.40
N LYS A 46 7.74 8.80 -14.45
CA LYS A 46 9.11 9.27 -14.77
C LYS A 46 9.95 8.21 -15.49
N ALA A 47 9.84 6.95 -15.08
CA ALA A 47 10.61 5.85 -15.64
C ALA A 47 10.36 5.62 -17.14
N PHE A 48 9.13 5.85 -17.58
CA PHE A 48 8.70 5.55 -18.95
C PHE A 48 8.35 6.79 -19.78
N ALA A 49 8.55 8.00 -19.23
CA ALA A 49 8.32 9.24 -19.97
C ALA A 49 9.08 9.25 -21.31
N PRO A 50 8.48 9.77 -22.42
CA PRO A 50 7.18 10.47 -22.47
C PRO A 50 5.95 9.56 -22.60
N SER A 51 6.12 8.25 -22.68
CA SER A 51 5.01 7.29 -22.76
C SER A 51 4.45 6.99 -21.36
N VAL A 52 3.23 6.48 -21.31
CA VAL A 52 2.68 5.89 -20.09
C VAL A 52 3.40 4.59 -19.76
N PRO A 53 3.46 4.18 -18.47
CA PRO A 53 4.01 2.88 -18.08
C PRO A 53 3.36 1.72 -18.84
N PRO A 54 4.14 0.75 -19.36
CA PRO A 54 3.63 -0.35 -20.18
C PRO A 54 3.04 -1.49 -19.33
N PHE A 55 2.29 -1.15 -18.31
CA PHE A 55 1.59 -2.09 -17.43
C PHE A 55 0.38 -1.41 -16.79
N PRO A 56 -0.70 -2.16 -16.49
CA PRO A 56 -1.87 -1.59 -15.84
C PRO A 56 -1.66 -1.40 -14.33
N LEU A 57 -2.54 -0.60 -13.74
CA LEU A 57 -2.74 -0.54 -12.30
C LEU A 57 -3.74 -1.62 -11.87
N LEU A 58 -3.50 -2.26 -10.72
CA LEU A 58 -4.43 -3.20 -10.11
C LEU A 58 -4.85 -2.69 -8.72
N HIS A 59 -6.13 -2.40 -8.57
CA HIS A 59 -6.75 -2.12 -7.28
C HIS A 59 -7.53 -3.34 -6.79
N VAL A 60 -7.09 -3.94 -5.68
CA VAL A 60 -7.88 -4.95 -4.97
C VAL A 60 -8.86 -4.23 -4.06
N ASP A 61 -10.12 -4.20 -4.48
CA ASP A 61 -11.17 -3.52 -3.75
C ASP A 61 -11.80 -4.44 -2.70
N THR A 62 -11.67 -4.04 -1.45
CA THR A 62 -12.27 -4.72 -0.32
C THR A 62 -13.71 -4.26 -0.04
N ARG A 63 -14.28 -3.33 -0.84
CA ARG A 63 -15.53 -2.60 -0.62
C ARG A 63 -15.54 -1.71 0.63
N TRP A 64 -14.42 -1.67 1.36
CA TRP A 64 -14.27 -0.96 2.63
C TRP A 64 -13.13 0.06 2.57
N LYS A 65 -13.11 0.90 1.53
CA LYS A 65 -12.26 2.09 1.48
C LYS A 65 -13.05 3.33 1.87
N PHE A 66 -12.35 4.38 2.29
CA PHE A 66 -12.94 5.70 2.47
C PHE A 66 -13.44 6.25 1.14
N ARG A 67 -14.54 7.02 1.16
CA ARG A 67 -15.12 7.64 -0.06
C ARG A 67 -14.10 8.51 -0.79
N GLU A 68 -13.32 9.30 -0.04
CA GLU A 68 -12.27 10.14 -0.61
C GLU A 68 -11.21 9.32 -1.39
N MET A 69 -10.91 8.09 -0.95
CA MET A 69 -9.96 7.23 -1.66
C MET A 69 -10.48 6.79 -3.03
N TYR A 70 -11.75 6.40 -3.13
CA TYR A 70 -12.34 6.02 -4.42
C TYR A 70 -12.34 7.20 -5.39
N SER A 71 -12.81 8.36 -4.97
CA SER A 71 -12.84 9.57 -5.80
C SER A 71 -11.45 10.00 -6.25
N PHE A 72 -10.47 9.92 -5.36
CA PHE A 72 -9.07 10.23 -5.66
C PHE A 72 -8.48 9.24 -6.67
N ARG A 73 -8.72 7.94 -6.50
CA ARG A 73 -8.27 6.88 -7.41
C ARG A 73 -8.73 7.13 -8.84
N ASP A 74 -10.03 7.33 -9.00
CA ASP A 74 -10.65 7.44 -10.32
C ASP A 74 -10.18 8.70 -11.04
N ARG A 75 -10.03 9.82 -10.32
CA ARG A 75 -9.45 11.04 -10.86
C ARG A 75 -7.99 10.85 -11.30
N MET A 76 -7.15 10.28 -10.43
CA MET A 76 -5.71 10.09 -10.74
C MET A 76 -5.49 9.19 -11.94
N VAL A 77 -6.27 8.12 -12.06
CA VAL A 77 -6.18 7.20 -13.21
C VAL A 77 -6.57 7.91 -14.50
N GLN A 78 -7.62 8.71 -14.48
CA GLN A 78 -8.07 9.50 -15.61
C GLN A 78 -7.03 10.56 -16.02
N ASP A 79 -6.52 11.32 -15.05
CA ASP A 79 -5.57 12.41 -15.29
C ASP A 79 -4.24 11.90 -15.87
N LEU A 80 -3.81 10.70 -15.49
CA LEU A 80 -2.56 10.10 -15.96
C LEU A 80 -2.73 9.20 -17.19
N GLY A 81 -3.94 8.94 -17.63
CA GLY A 81 -4.22 8.07 -18.78
C GLY A 81 -3.80 6.61 -18.55
N MET A 82 -3.84 6.13 -17.30
CA MET A 82 -3.45 4.76 -16.96
C MET A 82 -4.65 3.81 -17.03
N ASP A 83 -4.38 2.57 -17.45
CA ASP A 83 -5.36 1.49 -17.36
C ASP A 83 -5.50 1.03 -15.90
N LEU A 84 -6.74 0.96 -15.40
CA LEU A 84 -7.04 0.47 -14.05
C LEU A 84 -7.89 -0.80 -14.09
N LEU A 85 -7.36 -1.85 -13.49
CA LEU A 85 -8.10 -3.07 -13.18
C LEU A 85 -8.56 -3.02 -11.72
N VAL A 86 -9.85 -3.15 -11.51
CA VAL A 86 -10.44 -3.26 -10.17
C VAL A 86 -10.90 -4.69 -9.97
N HIS A 87 -10.39 -5.34 -8.93
CA HIS A 87 -10.79 -6.70 -8.57
C HIS A 87 -11.34 -6.75 -7.16
N THR A 88 -12.54 -7.30 -7.02
CA THR A 88 -13.17 -7.62 -5.73
C THR A 88 -13.34 -9.12 -5.65
N ASN A 89 -13.04 -9.74 -4.52
CA ASN A 89 -13.25 -11.19 -4.34
C ASN A 89 -14.74 -11.54 -4.44
N PRO A 90 -15.18 -12.31 -5.47
CA PRO A 90 -16.59 -12.63 -5.65
C PRO A 90 -17.19 -13.48 -4.52
N GLU A 91 -16.41 -14.40 -3.94
CA GLU A 91 -16.85 -15.19 -2.78
C GLU A 91 -17.08 -14.32 -1.55
N GLY A 92 -16.20 -13.31 -1.36
CA GLY A 92 -16.37 -12.35 -0.29
C GLY A 92 -17.59 -11.45 -0.46
N ILE A 93 -17.98 -11.16 -1.72
CA ILE A 93 -19.23 -10.44 -2.02
C ILE A 93 -20.44 -11.32 -1.70
N GLU A 94 -20.44 -12.57 -2.16
CA GLU A 94 -21.55 -13.52 -1.95
C GLU A 94 -21.82 -13.75 -0.46
N LYS A 95 -20.75 -13.85 0.34
CA LYS A 95 -20.83 -14.05 1.80
C LYS A 95 -20.99 -12.76 2.61
N ASP A 96 -21.12 -11.62 1.95
CA ASP A 96 -21.15 -10.28 2.55
C ASP A 96 -20.07 -10.07 3.61
N VAL A 97 -18.84 -10.47 3.28
CA VAL A 97 -17.69 -10.37 4.20
C VAL A 97 -17.38 -8.92 4.51
N ASN A 98 -17.55 -8.55 5.77
CA ASN A 98 -17.30 -7.19 6.24
C ASN A 98 -16.55 -7.17 7.58
N PRO A 99 -15.88 -6.06 7.94
CA PRO A 99 -15.03 -6.00 9.13
C PRO A 99 -15.79 -6.07 10.45
N PHE A 100 -17.10 -5.78 10.48
CA PHE A 100 -17.88 -5.74 11.71
C PHE A 100 -18.42 -7.12 12.10
N THR A 101 -18.92 -7.89 11.14
CA THR A 101 -19.53 -9.20 11.40
C THR A 101 -18.51 -10.33 11.36
N HIS A 102 -17.44 -10.20 10.58
CA HIS A 102 -16.42 -11.24 10.39
C HIS A 102 -15.10 -10.93 11.11
N GLY A 103 -14.92 -9.69 11.58
CA GLY A 103 -13.68 -9.21 12.19
C GLY A 103 -12.58 -8.86 11.17
N SER A 104 -11.56 -8.17 11.66
CA SER A 104 -10.47 -7.61 10.85
C SER A 104 -9.66 -8.68 10.13
N ALA A 105 -9.36 -9.79 10.80
CA ALA A 105 -8.52 -10.86 10.28
C ALA A 105 -9.18 -11.57 9.09
N ILE A 106 -10.41 -12.05 9.25
CA ILE A 106 -11.16 -12.78 8.19
C ILE A 106 -11.44 -11.87 7.02
N HIS A 107 -11.89 -10.62 7.28
CA HIS A 107 -12.11 -9.63 6.22
C HIS A 107 -10.82 -9.37 5.41
N THR A 108 -9.67 -9.21 6.08
CA THR A 108 -8.41 -8.96 5.39
C THR A 108 -7.97 -10.18 4.59
N ASP A 109 -8.11 -11.37 5.14
CA ASP A 109 -7.71 -12.60 4.46
C ASP A 109 -8.55 -12.81 3.19
N ILE A 110 -9.87 -12.82 3.31
CA ILE A 110 -10.76 -13.10 2.18
C ILE A 110 -10.73 -11.96 1.16
N MET A 111 -10.97 -10.71 1.59
CA MET A 111 -11.16 -9.61 0.65
C MET A 111 -9.86 -9.07 0.07
N LYS A 112 -8.74 -9.19 0.78
CA LYS A 112 -7.47 -8.62 0.35
C LYS A 112 -6.47 -9.69 -0.09
N THR A 113 -6.17 -10.70 0.76
CA THR A 113 -5.16 -11.72 0.45
C THR A 113 -5.64 -12.63 -0.67
N GLU A 114 -6.80 -13.27 -0.52
CA GLU A 114 -7.37 -14.14 -1.54
C GLU A 114 -7.79 -13.33 -2.77
N GLY A 115 -8.36 -12.13 -2.60
CA GLY A 115 -8.68 -11.23 -3.72
C GLY A 115 -7.46 -10.90 -4.58
N LEU A 116 -6.29 -10.65 -3.95
CA LEU A 116 -5.05 -10.43 -4.69
C LEU A 116 -4.61 -11.66 -5.47
N LYS A 117 -4.61 -12.85 -4.84
CA LYS A 117 -4.24 -14.11 -5.50
C LYS A 117 -5.14 -14.39 -6.71
N GLN A 118 -6.45 -14.21 -6.54
CA GLN A 118 -7.43 -14.36 -7.62
C GLN A 118 -7.14 -13.40 -8.78
N ALA A 119 -6.88 -12.13 -8.49
CA ALA A 119 -6.58 -11.14 -9.53
C ALA A 119 -5.30 -11.51 -10.30
N LEU A 120 -4.23 -11.85 -9.60
CA LEU A 120 -2.96 -12.22 -10.23
C LEU A 120 -3.09 -13.46 -11.11
N GLY A 121 -3.79 -14.49 -10.63
CA GLY A 121 -4.05 -15.70 -11.41
C GLY A 121 -4.99 -15.46 -12.60
N LYS A 122 -6.09 -14.70 -12.39
CA LYS A 122 -7.07 -14.37 -13.42
C LYS A 122 -6.47 -13.66 -14.62
N TYR A 123 -5.60 -12.70 -14.37
CA TYR A 123 -4.97 -11.89 -15.42
C TYR A 123 -3.59 -12.42 -15.84
N GLY A 124 -3.08 -13.47 -15.19
CA GLY A 124 -1.80 -14.08 -15.54
C GLY A 124 -0.59 -13.18 -15.26
N PHE A 125 -0.66 -12.32 -14.23
CA PHE A 125 0.46 -11.44 -13.88
C PHE A 125 1.62 -12.22 -13.27
N ASP A 126 2.81 -12.03 -13.82
CA ASP A 126 4.03 -12.71 -13.42
C ASP A 126 4.96 -11.84 -12.56
N ALA A 127 4.79 -10.52 -12.60
CA ALA A 127 5.47 -9.57 -11.73
C ALA A 127 4.48 -8.50 -11.22
N ALA A 128 4.52 -8.20 -9.91
CA ALA A 128 3.66 -7.20 -9.32
C ALA A 128 4.45 -6.21 -8.46
N PHE A 129 4.43 -4.93 -8.84
CA PHE A 129 5.03 -3.86 -8.06
C PHE A 129 4.22 -3.55 -6.81
N GLY A 130 4.89 -3.34 -5.69
CA GLY A 130 4.29 -2.96 -4.42
C GLY A 130 5.09 -1.92 -3.65
N GLY A 131 4.38 -1.09 -2.90
CA GLY A 131 4.94 0.04 -2.17
C GLY A 131 5.56 -0.29 -0.82
N ALA A 132 5.83 -1.57 -0.50
CA ALA A 132 6.39 -1.93 0.78
C ALA A 132 7.84 -1.44 0.95
N ARG A 133 8.16 -0.98 2.16
CA ARG A 133 9.48 -0.50 2.55
C ARG A 133 10.05 -1.32 3.70
N ARG A 134 11.37 -1.40 3.80
CA ARG A 134 12.06 -2.15 4.87
C ARG A 134 11.90 -1.50 6.24
N ASP A 135 11.67 -0.19 6.30
CA ASP A 135 11.51 0.54 7.56
C ASP A 135 10.11 0.41 8.20
N GLU A 136 9.11 -0.09 7.45
CA GLU A 136 7.74 -0.22 7.96
C GLU A 136 7.67 -1.17 9.17
N GLU A 137 8.33 -2.33 9.07
CA GLU A 137 8.38 -3.34 10.13
C GLU A 137 9.48 -4.38 9.90
N LYS A 138 9.81 -5.12 10.96
CA LYS A 138 10.88 -6.13 10.97
C LYS A 138 10.74 -7.22 9.89
N SER A 139 9.51 -7.66 9.60
CA SER A 139 9.28 -8.70 8.58
C SER A 139 9.58 -8.19 7.18
N ARG A 140 9.33 -6.90 6.90
CA ARG A 140 9.65 -6.26 5.61
C ARG A 140 11.15 -6.18 5.38
N ALA A 141 11.95 -5.96 6.42
CA ALA A 141 13.40 -5.90 6.31
C ALA A 141 14.04 -7.22 5.81
N LYS A 142 13.36 -8.35 5.98
CA LYS A 142 13.82 -9.66 5.49
C LYS A 142 13.53 -9.91 4.00
N GLU A 143 12.65 -9.11 3.40
CA GLU A 143 12.22 -9.28 2.01
C GLU A 143 13.25 -8.71 1.03
N ARG A 144 13.41 -9.37 -0.10
CA ARG A 144 14.23 -8.87 -1.20
C ARG A 144 13.45 -7.85 -2.02
N ILE A 145 14.15 -7.04 -2.82
CA ILE A 145 13.52 -6.14 -3.80
C ILE A 145 12.74 -6.95 -4.82
N PHE A 146 13.34 -8.04 -5.33
CA PHE A 146 12.68 -9.06 -6.16
C PHE A 146 12.33 -10.26 -5.29
N SER A 147 11.13 -10.28 -4.77
CA SER A 147 10.67 -11.29 -3.81
C SER A 147 9.87 -12.37 -4.51
N PHE A 148 10.47 -13.55 -4.63
CA PHE A 148 9.89 -14.69 -5.35
C PHE A 148 8.73 -15.32 -4.58
N ARG A 149 7.73 -15.73 -5.33
CA ARG A 149 6.54 -16.45 -4.84
C ARG A 149 6.38 -17.76 -5.62
N SER A 150 6.08 -18.83 -4.90
CA SER A 150 5.72 -20.11 -5.51
C SER A 150 4.45 -20.01 -6.36
N ALA A 151 4.12 -21.08 -7.09
CA ALA A 151 2.85 -21.19 -7.83
C ALA A 151 1.60 -21.04 -6.94
N GLN A 152 1.71 -21.24 -5.62
CA GLN A 152 0.65 -20.99 -4.64
C GLN A 152 0.75 -19.59 -4.00
N HIS A 153 1.54 -18.70 -4.58
CA HIS A 153 1.82 -17.34 -4.11
C HIS A 153 2.52 -17.27 -2.74
N ARG A 154 3.11 -18.35 -2.25
CA ARG A 154 3.80 -18.40 -0.95
C ARG A 154 5.20 -17.83 -1.03
N TRP A 155 5.60 -17.14 0.02
CA TRP A 155 6.96 -16.66 0.22
C TRP A 155 7.75 -17.64 1.10
N ASP A 156 8.93 -18.07 0.62
CA ASP A 156 9.90 -18.84 1.39
C ASP A 156 11.22 -18.05 1.46
N PRO A 157 11.74 -17.72 2.66
CA PRO A 157 13.00 -17.00 2.79
C PRO A 157 14.21 -17.79 2.27
N LYS A 158 14.11 -19.12 2.16
CA LYS A 158 15.16 -20.00 1.65
C LYS A 158 15.23 -20.04 0.13
N ASP A 159 14.13 -19.69 -0.52
CA ASP A 159 13.99 -19.69 -1.98
C ASP A 159 14.04 -18.28 -2.57
N GLN A 160 14.86 -17.41 -1.96
CA GLN A 160 15.10 -16.05 -2.44
C GLN A 160 16.51 -15.94 -3.02
N ARG A 161 16.69 -15.04 -3.96
CA ARG A 161 17.95 -14.84 -4.65
C ARG A 161 18.76 -13.68 -4.03
N PRO A 162 20.10 -13.79 -4.00
CA PRO A 162 20.93 -12.68 -3.54
C PRO A 162 20.87 -11.50 -4.52
N GLU A 163 20.87 -10.28 -3.99
CA GLU A 163 20.86 -9.02 -4.74
C GLU A 163 22.15 -8.25 -4.51
N LEU A 164 23.30 -8.91 -4.83
CA LEU A 164 24.60 -8.30 -4.68
C LEU A 164 24.84 -7.26 -5.78
N TRP A 165 25.43 -6.14 -5.42
CA TRP A 165 25.78 -5.04 -6.34
C TRP A 165 24.60 -4.48 -7.13
N LYS A 166 23.37 -4.56 -6.59
CA LYS A 166 22.12 -4.14 -7.26
C LYS A 166 21.89 -4.88 -8.60
N LEU A 167 22.38 -6.10 -8.72
CA LEU A 167 22.04 -7.01 -9.80
C LEU A 167 20.84 -7.87 -9.40
N TYR A 168 19.83 -7.85 -10.23
CA TYR A 168 18.60 -8.60 -10.00
C TYR A 168 18.56 -9.79 -10.94
N ASN A 169 18.20 -10.95 -10.40
CA ASN A 169 17.98 -12.15 -11.20
C ASN A 169 16.48 -12.47 -11.17
N SER A 170 15.78 -12.04 -12.20
CA SER A 170 14.33 -12.20 -12.37
C SER A 170 13.90 -13.52 -12.98
N ARG A 171 14.84 -14.41 -13.33
CA ARG A 171 14.54 -15.72 -13.89
C ARG A 171 13.64 -16.53 -12.94
N LYS A 172 12.45 -16.89 -13.38
CA LYS A 172 11.45 -17.63 -12.62
C LYS A 172 11.16 -18.99 -13.25
N HIS A 173 10.71 -19.95 -12.45
CA HIS A 173 10.19 -21.21 -12.93
C HIS A 173 8.71 -21.05 -13.35
N LYS A 174 8.23 -22.01 -14.11
CA LYS A 174 6.83 -22.02 -14.56
C LYS A 174 5.88 -22.00 -13.35
N GLY A 175 4.98 -21.02 -13.33
CA GLY A 175 4.00 -20.82 -12.27
C GLY A 175 4.48 -19.92 -11.11
N GLU A 176 5.77 -19.61 -11.02
CA GLU A 176 6.26 -18.62 -10.05
C GLU A 176 5.92 -17.19 -10.47
N SER A 177 5.83 -16.32 -9.49
CA SER A 177 5.66 -14.88 -9.69
C SER A 177 6.61 -14.09 -8.79
N ILE A 178 6.83 -12.82 -9.13
CA ILE A 178 7.72 -11.94 -8.36
C ILE A 178 6.92 -10.79 -7.80
N ARG A 179 7.08 -10.48 -6.51
CA ARG A 179 6.70 -9.21 -5.92
C ARG A 179 7.91 -8.29 -5.96
N VAL A 180 7.74 -7.11 -6.54
CA VAL A 180 8.83 -6.15 -6.71
C VAL A 180 8.58 -4.93 -5.84
N PHE A 181 9.59 -4.52 -5.07
CA PHE A 181 9.49 -3.43 -4.11
C PHE A 181 10.45 -2.28 -4.46
N PRO A 182 10.09 -1.41 -5.42
CA PRO A 182 10.95 -0.30 -5.84
C PRO A 182 11.28 0.68 -4.71
N LEU A 183 10.41 0.77 -3.70
CA LEU A 183 10.56 1.65 -2.55
C LEU A 183 11.25 0.98 -1.35
N SER A 184 11.81 -0.22 -1.51
CA SER A 184 12.34 -1.03 -0.41
C SER A 184 13.34 -0.29 0.48
N ASN A 185 14.19 0.57 -0.10
CA ASN A 185 15.24 1.32 0.60
C ASN A 185 14.83 2.73 1.05
N TRP A 186 13.57 3.13 0.80
CA TRP A 186 13.02 4.41 1.22
C TRP A 186 12.55 4.34 2.68
N THR A 187 12.71 5.43 3.41
CA THR A 187 12.07 5.63 4.72
C THR A 187 10.73 6.36 4.58
N GLU A 188 9.91 6.35 5.62
CA GLU A 188 8.67 7.13 5.63
C GLU A 188 8.95 8.62 5.42
N LEU A 189 10.03 9.13 6.02
CA LEU A 189 10.46 10.52 5.85
C LEU A 189 10.87 10.82 4.40
N ASP A 190 11.59 9.91 3.74
CA ASP A 190 11.94 10.07 2.32
C ASP A 190 10.70 10.16 1.43
N ILE A 191 9.67 9.35 1.70
CA ILE A 191 8.38 9.39 1.00
C ILE A 191 7.74 10.78 1.15
N TRP A 192 7.62 11.31 2.37
CA TRP A 192 7.02 12.61 2.60
C TRP A 192 7.82 13.77 1.99
N GLN A 193 9.14 13.74 2.09
CA GLN A 193 10.01 14.73 1.47
C GLN A 193 9.91 14.69 -0.06
N TYR A 194 9.85 13.51 -0.64
CA TYR A 194 9.72 13.34 -2.09
C TYR A 194 8.36 13.81 -2.60
N ILE A 195 7.26 13.50 -1.88
CA ILE A 195 5.92 14.01 -2.17
C ILE A 195 5.93 15.55 -2.20
N TYR A 196 6.58 16.16 -1.21
CA TYR A 196 6.67 17.62 -1.12
C TYR A 196 7.49 18.23 -2.28
N LEU A 197 8.66 17.67 -2.56
CA LEU A 197 9.57 18.18 -3.59
C LEU A 197 9.03 18.03 -5.01
N GLU A 198 8.38 16.92 -5.30
CA GLU A 198 7.84 16.61 -6.63
C GLU A 198 6.38 17.08 -6.80
N GLY A 199 5.74 17.59 -5.75
CA GLY A 199 4.35 18.03 -5.78
C GLY A 199 3.36 16.90 -6.06
N ILE A 200 3.63 15.68 -5.54
CA ILE A 200 2.84 14.50 -5.83
C ILE A 200 1.46 14.61 -5.17
N PRO A 201 0.35 14.49 -5.93
CA PRO A 201 -0.98 14.46 -5.36
C PRO A 201 -1.17 13.24 -4.44
N ILE A 202 -1.78 13.47 -3.28
CA ILE A 202 -2.14 12.43 -2.31
C ILE A 202 -3.58 12.61 -1.82
N VAL A 203 -4.14 11.55 -1.24
CA VAL A 203 -5.50 11.60 -0.69
C VAL A 203 -5.60 12.65 0.43
N PRO A 204 -6.64 13.50 0.45
CA PRO A 204 -6.82 14.54 1.47
C PRO A 204 -6.85 14.03 2.92
N LEU A 205 -7.14 12.75 3.13
CA LEU A 205 -7.13 12.09 4.44
C LEU A 205 -5.77 12.16 5.17
N TYR A 206 -4.68 12.40 4.45
CA TYR A 206 -3.35 12.58 5.05
C TYR A 206 -3.17 13.93 5.73
N TYR A 207 -3.99 14.91 5.40
CA TYR A 207 -3.98 16.25 6.00
C TYR A 207 -4.95 16.34 7.16
N ALA A 208 -4.56 17.04 8.21
CA ALA A 208 -5.43 17.28 9.37
C ALA A 208 -6.65 18.10 8.96
N ALA A 209 -7.83 17.63 9.34
CA ALA A 209 -9.11 18.31 9.14
C ALA A 209 -10.10 17.90 10.23
N GLU A 210 -11.11 18.74 10.45
CA GLU A 210 -12.25 18.40 11.32
C GLU A 210 -13.02 17.23 10.70
N ARG A 211 -13.08 16.11 11.43
CA ARG A 211 -13.76 14.89 10.97
C ARG A 211 -14.58 14.27 12.09
N PRO A 212 -15.74 13.67 11.78
CA PRO A 212 -16.51 12.93 12.77
C PRO A 212 -15.79 11.63 13.13
N VAL A 213 -15.47 11.44 14.39
CA VAL A 213 -14.80 10.23 14.91
C VAL A 213 -15.53 9.68 16.11
N VAL A 214 -15.41 8.38 16.33
CA VAL A 214 -15.72 7.69 17.56
C VAL A 214 -14.46 7.06 18.12
N GLU A 215 -14.42 6.85 19.44
CA GLU A 215 -13.31 6.18 20.09
C GLU A 215 -13.68 4.72 20.39
N ARG A 216 -12.89 3.78 19.88
CA ARG A 216 -13.03 2.34 20.13
C ARG A 216 -11.67 1.75 20.46
N ASP A 217 -11.56 1.11 21.60
CA ASP A 217 -10.33 0.46 22.08
C ASP A 217 -9.10 1.38 22.03
N GLY A 218 -9.30 2.66 22.38
CA GLY A 218 -8.24 3.68 22.36
C GLY A 218 -7.83 4.17 20.97
N ALA A 219 -8.54 3.77 19.92
CA ALA A 219 -8.32 4.24 18.55
C ALA A 219 -9.44 5.19 18.12
N LEU A 220 -9.08 6.28 17.42
CA LEU A 220 -10.04 7.18 16.79
C LEU A 220 -10.44 6.62 15.44
N ILE A 221 -11.69 6.21 15.31
CA ILE A 221 -12.25 5.67 14.07
C ILE A 221 -13.14 6.73 13.43
N MET A 222 -12.80 7.13 12.20
CA MET A 222 -13.61 8.10 11.46
C MET A 222 -14.94 7.48 11.04
N VAL A 223 -16.02 8.21 11.22
CA VAL A 223 -17.35 7.85 10.70
C VAL A 223 -17.49 8.46 9.31
N ASP A 224 -17.13 7.66 8.29
CA ASP A 224 -17.09 8.13 6.88
C ASP A 224 -18.48 8.12 6.23
N ASP A 225 -19.27 7.08 6.53
CA ASP A 225 -20.61 6.89 5.99
C ASP A 225 -21.45 5.88 6.78
N GLU A 226 -22.64 5.56 6.23
CA GLU A 226 -23.64 4.66 6.81
C GLU A 226 -23.20 3.19 6.94
N ARG A 227 -22.11 2.79 6.30
CA ARG A 227 -21.56 1.42 6.45
C ARG A 227 -21.07 1.14 7.86
N MET A 228 -20.80 2.19 8.65
CA MET A 228 -20.33 2.03 10.03
C MET A 228 -21.51 1.99 11.01
N PRO A 229 -21.82 0.83 11.61
CA PRO A 229 -22.81 0.76 12.67
C PRO A 229 -22.27 1.42 13.93
N LEU A 230 -22.99 2.42 14.45
CA LEU A 230 -22.69 3.00 15.75
C LEU A 230 -23.16 2.07 16.87
N GLN A 231 -22.39 1.97 17.94
CA GLN A 231 -22.77 1.21 19.13
C GLN A 231 -23.82 1.98 19.96
N PRO A 232 -24.63 1.30 20.78
CA PRO A 232 -25.58 1.97 21.66
C PRO A 232 -24.90 3.03 22.55
N GLY A 233 -25.37 4.28 22.46
CA GLY A 233 -24.79 5.40 23.20
C GLY A 233 -23.56 6.06 22.59
N GLU A 234 -23.06 5.54 21.47
CA GLU A 234 -21.92 6.12 20.74
C GLU A 234 -22.37 7.32 19.91
N VAL A 235 -21.76 8.47 20.13
CA VAL A 235 -22.04 9.71 19.42
C VAL A 235 -20.77 10.19 18.74
N PRO A 236 -20.77 10.37 17.41
CA PRO A 236 -19.60 10.91 16.70
C PRO A 236 -19.23 12.31 17.20
N MET A 237 -17.97 12.54 17.49
CA MET A 237 -17.42 13.83 17.89
C MET A 237 -16.56 14.39 16.77
N MET A 238 -16.68 15.71 16.52
CA MET A 238 -15.77 16.39 15.59
C MET A 238 -14.41 16.57 16.25
N ARG A 239 -13.36 16.05 15.58
CA ARG A 239 -11.97 16.17 16.02
C ARG A 239 -11.10 16.53 14.84
N LYS A 240 -10.07 17.34 15.07
CA LYS A 240 -9.06 17.63 14.06
C LYS A 240 -8.07 16.46 13.97
N VAL A 241 -8.24 15.65 12.95
CA VAL A 241 -7.51 14.38 12.78
C VAL A 241 -6.96 14.22 11.38
N ARG A 242 -5.89 13.42 11.25
CA ARG A 242 -5.36 12.94 9.98
C ARG A 242 -5.05 11.44 10.05
N PHE A 243 -4.74 10.86 8.91
CA PHE A 243 -4.26 9.47 8.83
C PHE A 243 -2.76 9.44 8.50
N ARG A 244 -1.99 8.57 9.16
CA ARG A 244 -0.59 8.30 8.80
C ARG A 244 -0.49 7.22 7.74
N THR A 245 -1.41 6.25 7.76
CA THR A 245 -1.55 5.21 6.74
C THR A 245 -3.00 5.10 6.33
N LEU A 246 -3.26 4.67 5.09
CA LEU A 246 -4.61 4.39 4.61
C LEU A 246 -4.77 2.90 4.34
N GLY A 247 -5.77 2.31 4.92
CA GLY A 247 -6.12 0.92 4.77
C GLY A 247 -7.60 0.73 4.43
N CYS A 248 -8.18 -0.31 5.02
CA CYS A 248 -9.63 -0.47 4.99
C CYS A 248 -10.26 0.42 6.07
N TYR A 249 -11.30 1.14 5.71
CA TYR A 249 -12.26 1.73 6.61
C TYR A 249 -12.99 0.58 7.34
N PRO A 250 -13.28 0.53 8.52
CA PRO A 250 -12.91 1.22 9.74
C PRO A 250 -11.69 0.60 10.48
N LEU A 251 -10.85 -0.16 9.79
CA LEU A 251 -9.67 -0.84 10.38
C LEU A 251 -8.44 0.07 10.45
N THR A 252 -8.61 1.33 10.11
CA THR A 252 -7.53 2.34 10.09
C THR A 252 -7.90 3.45 11.09
N GLY A 253 -7.15 3.53 12.17
CA GLY A 253 -7.29 4.61 13.16
C GLY A 253 -6.72 5.93 12.65
N ALA A 254 -7.39 7.02 12.99
CA ALA A 254 -6.89 8.38 12.81
C ALA A 254 -6.04 8.80 14.02
N VAL A 255 -5.26 9.85 13.86
CA VAL A 255 -4.49 10.49 14.93
C VAL A 255 -4.87 11.97 15.02
N GLU A 256 -5.00 12.50 16.23
CA GLU A 256 -5.17 13.94 16.42
C GLU A 256 -3.91 14.66 15.95
N SER A 257 -4.08 15.70 15.15
CA SER A 257 -2.98 16.43 14.56
C SER A 257 -3.43 17.79 14.05
N GLU A 258 -2.52 18.76 14.10
CA GLU A 258 -2.67 20.09 13.51
C GLU A 258 -2.04 20.17 12.10
N ALA A 259 -1.38 19.11 11.63
CA ALA A 259 -0.62 19.11 10.39
C ALA A 259 -1.54 19.03 9.16
N ASP A 260 -1.94 20.17 8.64
CA ASP A 260 -2.81 20.36 7.47
C ASP A 260 -2.04 20.74 6.18
N THR A 261 -0.71 20.74 6.24
CA THR A 261 0.19 20.98 5.10
C THR A 261 1.32 19.97 5.08
N LEU A 262 1.93 19.72 3.89
CA LEU A 262 3.08 18.83 3.78
C LEU A 262 4.26 19.23 4.66
N PRO A 263 4.68 20.52 4.74
CA PRO A 263 5.74 20.91 5.68
C PRO A 263 5.42 20.58 7.13
N ALA A 264 4.17 20.78 7.57
CA ALA A 264 3.74 20.45 8.93
C ALA A 264 3.76 18.93 9.18
N ILE A 265 3.34 18.11 8.21
CA ILE A 265 3.44 16.64 8.28
C ILE A 265 4.90 16.21 8.41
N ILE A 266 5.81 16.79 7.59
CA ILE A 266 7.25 16.46 7.66
C ILE A 266 7.83 16.84 9.03
N GLN A 267 7.47 18.00 9.55
CA GLN A 267 7.90 18.44 10.88
C GLN A 267 7.40 17.48 11.98
N GLU A 268 6.15 17.08 11.93
CA GLU A 268 5.58 16.09 12.85
C GLU A 268 6.31 14.75 12.76
N MET A 269 6.65 14.30 11.55
CA MET A 269 7.41 13.07 11.32
C MET A 269 8.81 13.10 11.93
N LEU A 270 9.51 14.22 11.87
CA LEU A 270 10.84 14.38 12.49
C LEU A 270 10.80 14.24 14.01
N LEU A 271 9.67 14.56 14.64
CA LEU A 271 9.46 14.46 16.08
C LEU A 271 8.93 13.08 16.53
N THR A 272 8.41 12.30 15.59
CA THR A 272 7.75 11.03 15.88
C THR A 272 8.77 9.89 16.05
N LYS A 273 8.64 9.13 17.15
CA LYS A 273 9.47 7.95 17.45
C LYS A 273 8.77 6.61 17.16
N THR A 274 7.52 6.66 16.73
CA THR A 274 6.66 5.49 16.56
C THR A 274 6.46 5.14 15.09
N SER A 275 6.37 3.82 14.78
CA SER A 275 6.07 3.35 13.43
C SER A 275 4.68 3.84 12.96
N GLU A 276 4.55 4.12 11.67
CA GLU A 276 3.28 4.49 11.03
C GLU A 276 2.18 3.42 11.20
N ARG A 277 2.55 2.16 11.43
CA ARG A 277 1.62 1.03 11.55
C ARG A 277 0.98 0.91 12.93
N GLN A 278 1.45 1.61 13.95
CA GLN A 278 0.88 1.50 15.31
C GLN A 278 -0.61 1.89 15.40
N GLY A 279 -1.15 2.67 14.46
CA GLY A 279 -2.57 3.01 14.40
C GLY A 279 -3.46 1.99 13.68
N ARG A 280 -2.93 0.84 13.25
CA ARG A 280 -3.72 -0.20 12.57
C ARG A 280 -4.26 -1.22 13.56
N VAL A 281 -5.57 -1.33 13.66
CA VAL A 281 -6.26 -2.30 14.52
C VAL A 281 -5.79 -3.74 14.26
N ILE A 282 -5.51 -4.08 13.01
CA ILE A 282 -5.10 -5.44 12.61
C ILE A 282 -3.69 -5.84 13.10
N ASP A 283 -2.82 -4.88 13.41
CA ASP A 283 -1.44 -5.17 13.83
C ASP A 283 -1.33 -5.48 15.33
N HIS A 284 -2.43 -5.30 16.09
CA HIS A 284 -2.52 -5.67 17.51
C HIS A 284 -2.77 -7.18 17.76
N ASP A 285 -3.14 -7.94 16.71
CA ASP A 285 -3.65 -9.31 16.87
C ASP A 285 -2.60 -10.40 17.14
N SER A 286 -1.31 -10.23 16.86
CA SER A 286 -0.22 -11.12 17.34
C SER A 286 1.20 -10.67 16.92
N ALA A 287 2.21 -11.00 17.71
CA ALA A 287 3.61 -10.90 17.32
C ALA A 287 3.88 -11.84 16.12
N ALA A 288 4.54 -11.32 15.07
CA ALA A 288 4.85 -12.02 13.82
C ALA A 288 3.65 -12.29 12.86
N SER A 289 2.50 -11.62 13.05
CA SER A 289 1.33 -11.79 12.18
C SER A 289 1.64 -11.55 10.70
N MET A 290 2.50 -10.58 10.37
CA MET A 290 2.86 -10.26 8.99
C MET A 290 3.77 -11.31 8.34
N GLU A 291 4.66 -11.95 9.08
CA GLU A 291 5.51 -13.03 8.53
C GLU A 291 4.66 -14.24 8.16
N LYS A 292 3.68 -14.59 9.01
CA LYS A 292 2.70 -15.63 8.73
C LYS A 292 1.84 -15.29 7.51
N LYS A 293 1.33 -14.07 7.42
CA LYS A 293 0.53 -13.59 6.28
C LYS A 293 1.30 -13.65 4.94
N LYS A 294 2.62 -13.39 4.93
CA LYS A 294 3.44 -13.55 3.72
C LYS A 294 3.53 -15.00 3.28
N GLN A 295 3.68 -15.94 4.22
CA GLN A 295 3.66 -17.37 3.92
C GLN A 295 2.31 -17.81 3.35
N GLU A 296 1.23 -17.13 3.73
CA GLU A 296 -0.13 -17.32 3.21
C GLU A 296 -0.38 -16.62 1.87
N GLY A 297 0.58 -15.82 1.37
CA GLY A 297 0.50 -15.13 0.08
C GLY A 297 0.07 -13.66 0.17
N TYR A 298 0.02 -13.09 1.38
CA TYR A 298 -0.21 -11.66 1.56
C TYR A 298 0.97 -10.84 1.00
N PHE A 299 0.64 -9.61 0.65
CA PHE A 299 1.58 -8.65 0.04
C PHE A 299 2.32 -7.85 1.10
#